data_007b515494dc25f1c50f5988f6f25b42
#
_entry.id   007b515494dc25f1c50f5988f6f25b42
#
_cell.length_a   1.000
_cell.length_b   1.000
_cell.length_c   1.000
_cell.angle_alpha   90.00
_cell.angle_beta   90.00
_cell.angle_gamma   90.00
#
_symmetry.space_group_name_H-M   'P 1'
#
loop_
_entity.id
_entity.type
_entity.pdbx_description
1 polymer ?
#
loop_
_entity_poly.entity_id
_entity_poly.type
_entity_poly.pdbx_seq_one_letter_code
_entity_poly.pdbx_strand_id
1 'polypeptide(L)'
;MTGVQTCALPISIFQGGLQTGFYNMATGDEPIVKDLALNYAISDNYHQAVMGGTGANHIVLGTGFAASFQNASGKAVAPPPGEIENPNPKPGTNNNYTQDGYGSGSVPNTGGSYSECANPKAPGVSTIDKFLAKLPYKAMANCQPGRYYLLNNYNAGYNVDGTLNTSAYTVPPQKTDYVTIGNELSAHHISWGYFGEGYNNGHPSFAYCPICDPMQYATSIMTNPSLRKNVQYGLANFISKAANGNLPAVSFLKPADDDGHPGYSAMYAYENFVARAVAAIQGNPKLWRSTAILITEDETGGYYDSGYVQPVSFFGDGPRVPIMVVSPYARRGFVDHTYNDHVSILKFIEANWGLKPLTSVSEDNLPNATPQAYVPKVRPAIGNLMTMFDFRDPHFGTIKLPVRHWSVPAAAAHPPTAVFTLR
;
A
#
# COMPACT_ATOMS: atom_id res chain seq x y z
N MET A 1 -13.84 -0.75 -25.91
CA MET A 1 -12.67 -0.75 -25.01
C MET A 1 -11.47 -1.14 -25.86
N THR A 2 -10.65 -0.18 -26.19
CA THR A 2 -9.41 -0.39 -26.93
C THR A 2 -8.38 -0.92 -25.96
N GLY A 3 -7.89 -2.14 -26.22
CA GLY A 3 -6.89 -2.78 -25.40
C GLY A 3 -5.62 -1.93 -25.31
N VAL A 4 -5.23 -1.59 -24.09
CA VAL A 4 -3.92 -1.02 -23.81
C VAL A 4 -2.92 -2.17 -23.91
N GLN A 5 -2.21 -2.27 -25.01
CA GLN A 5 -1.02 -3.08 -25.11
C GLN A 5 0.10 -2.36 -24.34
N THR A 6 0.33 -2.79 -23.12
CA THR A 6 1.56 -2.41 -22.41
C THR A 6 2.70 -3.23 -23.01
N CYS A 7 3.46 -2.61 -23.93
CA CYS A 7 4.76 -3.14 -24.29
C CYS A 7 5.71 -2.94 -23.11
N ALA A 8 5.83 -3.93 -22.25
CA ALA A 8 6.90 -4.01 -21.29
C ALA A 8 8.20 -4.23 -22.07
N LEU A 9 9.03 -3.19 -22.18
CA LEU A 9 10.44 -3.39 -22.54
C LEU A 9 11.06 -4.30 -21.47
N PRO A 10 11.89 -5.29 -21.85
CA PRO A 10 12.50 -6.20 -20.90
C PRO A 10 13.42 -5.43 -19.96
N ILE A 11 12.89 -5.08 -18.81
CA ILE A 11 13.67 -4.56 -17.70
C ILE A 11 14.26 -5.78 -17.04
N SER A 12 15.45 -6.17 -17.47
CA SER A 12 16.28 -7.23 -16.89
C SER A 12 15.61 -8.62 -16.83
N ILE A 13 16.18 -9.56 -17.58
CA ILE A 13 15.89 -11.02 -17.49
C ILE A 13 16.07 -11.62 -16.09
N PHE A 14 16.56 -10.86 -15.13
CA PHE A 14 16.83 -11.29 -13.75
C PHE A 14 15.73 -10.97 -12.75
N GLN A 15 14.69 -10.22 -13.13
CA GLN A 15 13.61 -9.80 -12.23
C GLN A 15 12.24 -10.39 -12.58
N GLY A 16 12.18 -11.56 -13.20
CA GLY A 16 10.91 -12.27 -13.41
C GLY A 16 9.87 -11.56 -14.31
N GLY A 17 10.18 -10.40 -14.85
CA GLY A 17 9.30 -9.61 -15.69
C GLY A 17 8.80 -10.29 -16.96
N LEU A 18 9.38 -11.43 -17.32
CA LEU A 18 8.91 -12.26 -18.44
C LEU A 18 7.67 -13.10 -18.12
N GLN A 19 7.38 -13.36 -16.84
CA GLN A 19 6.28 -14.25 -16.44
C GLN A 19 4.96 -13.55 -16.21
N THR A 20 4.98 -12.23 -16.01
CA THR A 20 3.80 -11.44 -15.59
C THR A 20 3.36 -10.41 -16.63
N GLY A 21 4.07 -10.29 -17.74
CA GLY A 21 3.96 -9.16 -18.67
C GLY A 21 2.67 -9.06 -19.50
N PHE A 22 1.73 -10.02 -19.44
CA PHE A 22 0.65 -10.07 -20.40
C PHE A 22 -0.69 -10.56 -19.83
N TYR A 23 -1.02 -10.21 -18.61
CA TYR A 23 -2.35 -10.52 -18.08
C TYR A 23 -3.40 -9.61 -18.69
N ASN A 24 -4.49 -10.22 -19.14
CA ASN A 24 -5.65 -9.51 -19.68
C ASN A 24 -6.93 -10.03 -19.01
N MET A 25 -7.44 -9.27 -18.07
CA MET A 25 -8.68 -9.59 -17.37
C MET A 25 -9.86 -9.85 -18.31
N ALA A 26 -9.92 -9.15 -19.46
CA ALA A 26 -11.00 -9.34 -20.42
C ALA A 26 -11.00 -10.73 -21.05
N THR A 27 -9.83 -11.36 -21.20
CA THR A 27 -9.69 -12.75 -21.71
C THR A 27 -9.82 -13.81 -20.63
N GLY A 28 -9.84 -13.42 -19.34
CA GLY A 28 -10.05 -14.32 -18.22
C GLY A 28 -8.77 -14.81 -17.55
N ASP A 29 -7.66 -14.08 -17.70
CA ASP A 29 -6.40 -14.41 -17.03
C ASP A 29 -6.51 -14.22 -15.52
N GLU A 30 -7.39 -13.34 -15.05
CA GLU A 30 -7.71 -13.10 -13.64
C GLU A 30 -9.23 -13.23 -13.42
N PRO A 31 -9.75 -14.46 -13.42
CA PRO A 31 -11.19 -14.69 -13.42
C PRO A 31 -11.89 -14.21 -12.15
N ILE A 32 -11.24 -14.29 -10.99
CA ILE A 32 -11.82 -13.86 -9.71
C ILE A 32 -11.90 -12.33 -9.65
N VAL A 33 -10.82 -11.64 -9.99
CA VAL A 33 -10.77 -10.18 -10.05
C VAL A 33 -11.77 -9.66 -11.09
N LYS A 34 -11.87 -10.32 -12.25
CA LYS A 34 -12.87 -10.01 -13.27
C LYS A 34 -14.31 -10.15 -12.75
N ASP A 35 -14.63 -11.25 -12.07
CA ASP A 35 -15.96 -11.48 -11.51
C ASP A 35 -16.31 -10.44 -10.45
N LEU A 36 -15.35 -10.06 -9.62
CA LEU A 36 -15.53 -8.99 -8.65
C LEU A 36 -15.80 -7.63 -9.33
N ALA A 37 -15.00 -7.27 -10.34
CA ALA A 37 -15.16 -6.02 -11.07
C ALA A 37 -16.51 -5.94 -11.82
N LEU A 38 -17.01 -7.04 -12.36
CA LEU A 38 -18.31 -7.09 -13.06
C LEU A 38 -19.51 -6.99 -12.12
N ASN A 39 -19.38 -7.45 -10.87
CA ASN A 39 -20.47 -7.51 -9.91
C ASN A 39 -20.48 -6.38 -8.89
N TYR A 40 -19.34 -5.69 -8.70
CA TYR A 40 -19.14 -4.63 -7.72
C TYR A 40 -18.54 -3.38 -8.38
N ALA A 41 -17.93 -2.50 -7.60
CA ALA A 41 -17.31 -1.29 -8.12
C ALA A 41 -15.78 -1.44 -8.23
N ILE A 42 -15.21 -0.92 -9.30
CA ILE A 42 -13.77 -0.82 -9.52
C ILE A 42 -13.41 0.62 -9.86
N SER A 43 -12.22 1.09 -9.49
CA SER A 43 -11.67 2.35 -10.01
C SER A 43 -10.61 2.08 -11.08
N ASP A 44 -10.62 2.90 -12.12
CA ASP A 44 -9.58 2.95 -13.15
C ASP A 44 -8.67 4.19 -12.98
N ASN A 45 -8.80 4.88 -11.84
CA ASN A 45 -8.07 6.10 -11.53
C ASN A 45 -7.66 6.14 -10.04
N TYR A 46 -7.16 5.02 -9.53
CA TYR A 46 -6.62 4.88 -8.19
C TYR A 46 -5.11 4.63 -8.28
N HIS A 47 -4.33 5.30 -7.44
CA HIS A 47 -2.89 5.43 -7.56
C HIS A 47 -2.15 4.90 -6.32
N GLN A 48 -0.93 4.39 -6.50
CA GLN A 48 -0.01 4.29 -5.38
C GLN A 48 0.36 5.70 -4.90
N ALA A 49 0.47 5.90 -3.59
CA ALA A 49 0.64 7.24 -3.02
C ALA A 49 2.09 7.76 -3.08
N VAL A 50 3.06 6.90 -3.28
CA VAL A 50 4.48 7.25 -3.31
C VAL A 50 5.14 6.61 -4.51
N MET A 51 6.01 7.35 -5.20
CA MET A 51 6.92 6.81 -6.22
C MET A 51 8.03 5.97 -5.56
N GLY A 52 7.63 5.04 -4.72
CA GLY A 52 8.48 4.17 -3.91
C GLY A 52 7.95 2.74 -3.90
N GLY A 53 8.62 1.86 -3.16
CA GLY A 53 8.24 0.46 -3.05
C GLY A 53 7.19 0.20 -1.96
N THR A 54 6.99 -1.09 -1.70
CA THR A 54 6.02 -1.67 -0.77
C THR A 54 5.96 -0.96 0.59
N GLY A 55 7.10 -0.84 1.29
CA GLY A 55 7.12 -0.30 2.66
C GLY A 55 6.70 1.17 2.73
N ALA A 56 7.16 2.00 1.78
CA ALA A 56 6.80 3.42 1.74
C ALA A 56 5.30 3.59 1.48
N ASN A 57 4.72 2.84 0.54
CA ASN A 57 3.30 2.89 0.23
C ASN A 57 2.42 2.40 1.39
N HIS A 58 2.82 1.33 2.08
CA HIS A 58 2.11 0.87 3.29
C HIS A 58 2.17 1.89 4.44
N ILE A 59 3.32 2.55 4.63
CA ILE A 59 3.44 3.62 5.62
C ILE A 59 2.45 4.75 5.30
N VAL A 60 2.42 5.24 4.07
CA VAL A 60 1.50 6.31 3.67
C VAL A 60 0.04 5.86 3.75
N LEU A 61 -0.28 4.61 3.37
CA LEU A 61 -1.62 4.04 3.58
C LEU A 61 -2.05 4.08 5.05
N GLY A 62 -1.13 3.87 5.98
CA GLY A 62 -1.46 3.83 7.42
C GLY A 62 -1.34 5.15 8.16
N THR A 63 -0.68 6.17 7.59
CA THR A 63 -0.34 7.43 8.28
C THR A 63 -0.68 8.70 7.49
N GLY A 64 -0.99 8.55 6.20
CA GLY A 64 -1.18 9.68 5.29
C GLY A 64 0.10 10.44 4.95
N PHE A 65 1.29 9.99 5.43
CA PHE A 65 2.55 10.65 5.14
C PHE A 65 3.77 9.73 5.36
N ALA A 66 4.94 10.14 4.83
CA ALA A 66 6.17 9.36 4.94
C ALA A 66 6.76 9.38 6.36
N ALA A 67 7.37 8.26 6.77
CA ALA A 67 8.17 8.18 7.99
C ALA A 67 9.46 9.00 7.87
N SER A 68 9.96 9.53 8.99
CA SER A 68 11.23 10.27 9.02
C SER A 68 12.30 9.56 9.84
N PHE A 69 13.57 9.77 9.51
CA PHE A 69 14.68 9.23 10.27
C PHE A 69 14.79 9.90 11.65
N GLN A 70 14.80 9.10 12.71
CA GLN A 70 14.84 9.57 14.09
C GLN A 70 15.94 8.85 14.87
N ASN A 71 16.54 9.53 15.85
CA ASN A 71 17.42 8.87 16.81
C ASN A 71 16.62 8.12 17.90
N ALA A 72 17.32 7.44 18.80
CA ALA A 72 16.72 6.67 19.90
C ALA A 72 15.84 7.51 20.85
N SER A 73 15.98 8.83 20.89
CA SER A 73 15.11 9.71 21.67
C SER A 73 13.88 10.21 20.90
N GLY A 74 13.75 9.86 19.60
CA GLY A 74 12.68 10.33 18.73
C GLY A 74 12.93 11.69 18.09
N LYS A 75 14.17 12.22 18.20
CA LYS A 75 14.56 13.47 17.55
C LYS A 75 14.93 13.19 16.10
N ALA A 76 14.41 14.00 15.17
CA ALA A 76 14.84 13.97 13.79
C ALA A 76 16.34 14.27 13.66
N VAL A 77 17.05 13.44 12.94
CA VAL A 77 18.49 13.56 12.66
C VAL A 77 18.76 13.08 11.24
N ALA A 78 19.93 13.40 10.71
CA ALA A 78 20.38 12.86 9.42
C ALA A 78 20.63 11.34 9.53
N PRO A 79 20.21 10.54 8.55
CA PRO A 79 20.60 9.14 8.42
C PRO A 79 22.09 9.03 8.05
N PRO A 80 22.67 7.82 8.10
CA PRO A 80 23.99 7.58 7.53
C PRO A 80 24.07 8.03 6.06
N PRO A 81 25.20 8.57 5.59
CA PRO A 81 25.30 9.13 4.22
C PRO A 81 24.92 8.15 3.10
N GLY A 82 25.18 6.84 3.28
CA GLY A 82 24.79 5.79 2.31
C GLY A 82 23.28 5.49 2.27
N GLU A 83 22.49 6.08 3.15
CA GLU A 83 21.04 5.94 3.19
C GLU A 83 20.31 7.18 2.64
N ILE A 84 21.04 8.15 2.07
CA ILE A 84 20.45 9.34 1.45
C ILE A 84 20.27 9.08 -0.04
N GLU A 85 19.02 9.21 -0.52
CA GLU A 85 18.68 9.06 -1.93
C GLU A 85 18.78 10.40 -2.69
N ASN A 86 19.17 10.30 -3.95
CA ASN A 86 19.22 11.42 -4.87
C ASN A 86 18.04 11.32 -5.86
N PRO A 87 16.95 12.08 -5.66
CA PRO A 87 15.88 12.13 -6.63
C PRO A 87 16.38 12.50 -8.03
N ASN A 88 15.90 11.80 -9.04
CA ASN A 88 16.29 12.05 -10.43
C ASN A 88 15.07 11.93 -11.36
N PRO A 89 14.16 12.92 -11.35
CA PRO A 89 12.95 12.88 -12.15
C PRO A 89 13.30 12.83 -13.63
N LYS A 90 12.61 11.98 -14.38
CA LYS A 90 12.78 11.86 -15.83
C LYS A 90 11.77 12.75 -16.54
N PRO A 91 12.20 13.80 -17.25
CA PRO A 91 11.30 14.70 -17.97
C PRO A 91 10.40 13.93 -18.95
N GLY A 92 9.13 14.30 -18.99
CA GLY A 92 8.14 13.68 -19.86
C GLY A 92 7.59 12.33 -19.39
N THR A 93 7.93 11.92 -18.16
CA THR A 93 7.40 10.74 -17.51
C THR A 93 6.74 11.09 -16.18
N ASN A 94 6.00 10.14 -15.58
CA ASN A 94 5.46 10.28 -14.24
C ASN A 94 6.48 9.85 -13.15
N ASN A 95 7.69 9.51 -13.54
CA ASN A 95 8.73 9.08 -12.61
C ASN A 95 9.43 10.29 -12.00
N ASN A 96 9.11 10.62 -10.75
CA ASN A 96 9.73 11.69 -9.98
C ASN A 96 11.04 11.24 -9.32
N TYR A 97 11.25 9.93 -9.17
CA TYR A 97 12.44 9.34 -8.57
C TYR A 97 13.02 8.26 -9.47
N THR A 98 14.35 8.17 -9.50
CA THR A 98 15.05 6.96 -9.91
C THR A 98 15.34 6.19 -8.64
N GLN A 99 14.80 5.00 -8.52
CA GLN A 99 15.14 4.11 -7.41
C GLN A 99 16.50 3.47 -7.70
N ASP A 100 17.46 3.71 -6.84
CA ASP A 100 18.79 3.08 -6.93
C ASP A 100 18.82 1.67 -6.31
N GLY A 101 17.64 1.10 -6.05
CA GLY A 101 17.44 -0.21 -5.46
C GLY A 101 17.16 -0.14 -3.97
N TYR A 102 16.85 -1.30 -3.41
CA TYR A 102 16.72 -1.46 -1.97
C TYR A 102 18.09 -1.32 -1.33
N GLY A 103 18.18 -0.72 -0.18
CA GLY A 103 19.37 -0.75 0.65
C GLY A 103 19.69 -2.20 1.03
N SER A 104 20.00 -3.06 0.06
CA SER A 104 20.40 -4.43 0.30
C SER A 104 21.90 -4.44 0.56
N GLY A 105 22.31 -4.96 1.72
CA GLY A 105 23.72 -5.10 2.09
C GLY A 105 24.58 -5.93 1.15
N SER A 106 24.04 -6.37 0.02
CA SER A 106 24.71 -7.13 -1.02
C SER A 106 25.52 -6.25 -1.98
N VAL A 107 25.22 -4.96 -2.07
CA VAL A 107 25.94 -4.04 -2.93
C VAL A 107 26.27 -2.76 -2.14
N PRO A 108 27.53 -2.55 -1.75
CA PRO A 108 27.92 -1.34 -1.04
C PRO A 108 27.57 -0.10 -1.86
N ASN A 109 26.91 0.87 -1.25
CA ASN A 109 26.54 2.18 -1.80
C ASN A 109 25.45 2.20 -2.90
N THR A 110 24.62 1.19 -3.00
CA THR A 110 23.45 1.25 -3.86
C THR A 110 22.21 1.48 -3.01
N GLY A 111 21.53 2.57 -3.26
CA GLY A 111 20.19 2.82 -2.78
C GLY A 111 20.11 3.45 -1.41
N GLY A 112 20.11 4.76 -1.39
CA GLY A 112 19.53 5.52 -0.30
C GLY A 112 18.03 5.34 -0.27
N SER A 113 17.42 5.57 0.90
CA SER A 113 15.97 5.56 1.01
C SER A 113 15.42 6.83 1.65
N TYR A 114 16.28 7.77 2.04
CA TYR A 114 15.87 9.00 2.71
C TYR A 114 16.26 10.26 1.94
N SER A 115 15.35 11.25 1.95
CA SER A 115 15.62 12.57 1.39
C SER A 115 15.27 13.68 2.39
N GLU A 116 16.12 14.71 2.48
CA GLU A 116 15.80 15.97 3.16
C GLU A 116 15.05 16.90 2.20
N CYS A 117 13.80 16.56 1.92
CA CYS A 117 12.99 17.19 0.89
C CYS A 117 12.68 18.69 1.13
N ALA A 118 12.88 19.22 2.33
CA ALA A 118 12.75 20.66 2.60
C ALA A 118 14.03 21.45 2.30
N ASN A 119 15.13 20.79 1.95
CA ASN A 119 16.43 21.42 1.70
C ASN A 119 16.74 21.45 0.19
N PRO A 120 16.55 22.56 -0.50
CA PRO A 120 16.82 22.65 -1.94
C PRO A 120 18.30 22.46 -2.31
N LYS A 121 19.22 22.46 -1.33
CA LYS A 121 20.64 22.16 -1.52
C LYS A 121 20.96 20.68 -1.34
N ALA A 122 20.03 19.90 -0.80
CA ALA A 122 20.22 18.45 -0.70
C ALA A 122 20.28 17.81 -2.10
N PRO A 123 21.07 16.75 -2.27
CA PRO A 123 21.23 16.11 -3.57
C PRO A 123 19.87 15.76 -4.20
N GLY A 124 19.66 16.13 -5.47
CA GLY A 124 18.47 15.83 -6.25
C GLY A 124 17.19 16.61 -5.88
N VAL A 125 17.06 17.20 -4.70
CA VAL A 125 15.85 17.89 -4.25
C VAL A 125 15.48 19.04 -5.17
N SER A 126 16.44 19.91 -5.54
CA SER A 126 16.15 21.02 -6.46
C SER A 126 15.62 20.57 -7.82
N THR A 127 15.88 19.33 -8.21
CA THR A 127 15.38 18.78 -9.48
C THR A 127 13.89 18.44 -9.37
N ILE A 128 13.48 17.82 -8.26
CA ILE A 128 12.06 17.60 -7.94
C ILE A 128 11.33 18.92 -7.77
N ASP A 129 11.89 19.86 -6.98
CA ASP A 129 11.26 21.18 -6.78
C ASP A 129 11.00 21.91 -8.10
N LYS A 130 11.96 21.87 -9.03
CA LYS A 130 11.80 22.46 -10.37
C LYS A 130 10.74 21.73 -11.21
N PHE A 131 10.58 20.43 -11.01
CA PHE A 131 9.51 19.66 -11.65
C PHE A 131 8.15 20.06 -11.05
N LEU A 132 8.01 20.04 -9.73
CA LEU A 132 6.77 20.41 -9.02
C LEU A 132 6.36 21.86 -9.30
N ALA A 133 7.34 22.78 -9.41
CA ALA A 133 7.07 24.20 -9.73
C ALA A 133 6.49 24.42 -11.14
N LYS A 134 6.59 23.45 -12.05
CA LYS A 134 5.98 23.50 -13.38
C LYS A 134 4.54 22.99 -13.42
N LEU A 135 4.08 22.37 -12.35
CA LEU A 135 2.69 21.91 -12.26
C LEU A 135 1.73 23.09 -12.30
N PRO A 136 0.55 22.95 -12.91
CA PRO A 136 -0.47 24.02 -12.95
C PRO A 136 -1.22 24.17 -11.60
N TYR A 137 -0.66 23.67 -10.52
CA TYR A 137 -1.14 23.77 -9.13
C TYR A 137 0.05 23.64 -8.19
N LYS A 138 -0.15 23.99 -6.92
CA LYS A 138 0.88 23.89 -5.89
C LYS A 138 0.73 22.57 -5.14
N ALA A 139 1.72 21.69 -5.23
CA ALA A 139 1.79 20.48 -4.40
C ALA A 139 1.88 20.83 -2.89
N MET A 140 1.53 19.90 -2.02
CA MET A 140 1.63 20.08 -0.57
C MET A 140 3.07 20.32 -0.15
N ALA A 141 3.29 21.35 0.67
CA ALA A 141 4.58 21.67 1.27
C ALA A 141 4.65 21.05 2.68
N ASN A 142 4.59 19.72 2.76
CA ASN A 142 4.57 18.97 4.00
C ASN A 142 5.96 18.54 4.51
N CYS A 143 7.01 18.70 3.70
CA CYS A 143 8.39 18.50 4.13
C CYS A 143 8.83 19.53 5.19
N GLN A 144 9.40 19.06 6.29
CA GLN A 144 9.89 19.90 7.37
C GLN A 144 11.43 20.02 7.33
N PRO A 145 12.00 21.21 7.53
CA PRO A 145 13.45 21.41 7.55
C PRO A 145 14.15 20.51 8.57
N GLY A 146 15.30 19.95 8.19
CA GLY A 146 16.12 19.08 9.04
C GLY A 146 15.55 17.68 9.24
N ARG A 147 14.52 17.29 8.47
CA ARG A 147 13.97 15.93 8.48
C ARG A 147 14.28 15.20 7.19
N TYR A 148 14.65 13.95 7.34
CA TYR A 148 14.92 13.03 6.25
C TYR A 148 13.79 12.01 6.17
N TYR A 149 13.02 12.05 5.10
CA TYR A 149 11.84 11.21 4.91
C TYR A 149 12.15 9.98 4.07
N LEU A 150 11.53 8.87 4.46
CA LEU A 150 11.66 7.59 3.77
C LEU A 150 10.95 7.64 2.41
N LEU A 151 11.63 7.16 1.37
CA LEU A 151 11.13 7.10 -0.01
C LEU A 151 10.92 5.67 -0.51
N ASN A 152 11.52 4.68 0.15
CA ASN A 152 11.57 3.31 -0.34
C ASN A 152 11.47 2.30 0.82
N ASN A 153 11.77 1.02 0.55
CA ASN A 153 11.61 -0.06 1.50
C ASN A 153 12.74 -0.12 2.54
N TYR A 154 12.35 -0.10 3.82
CA TYR A 154 13.22 -0.48 4.92
C TYR A 154 12.41 -1.27 5.96
N ASN A 155 13.10 -2.11 6.73
CA ASN A 155 12.48 -2.91 7.77
C ASN A 155 11.83 -2.02 8.84
N ALA A 156 10.75 -2.50 9.44
CA ALA A 156 10.14 -1.83 10.58
C ALA A 156 11.08 -1.82 11.80
N GLY A 157 11.05 -0.74 12.57
CA GLY A 157 11.89 -0.53 13.77
C GLY A 157 11.59 -1.49 14.93
N TYR A 158 10.47 -2.19 14.86
CA TYR A 158 10.10 -3.24 15.80
C TYR A 158 9.82 -4.55 15.08
N ASN A 159 10.20 -5.65 15.71
CA ASN A 159 9.65 -6.95 15.40
C ASN A 159 8.19 -7.02 15.87
N VAL A 160 7.41 -7.93 15.31
CA VAL A 160 5.97 -8.05 15.61
C VAL A 160 5.70 -8.38 17.09
N ASP A 161 6.68 -8.93 17.80
CA ASP A 161 6.61 -9.19 19.25
C ASP A 161 6.89 -7.95 20.12
N GLY A 162 7.26 -6.83 19.49
CA GLY A 162 7.57 -5.55 20.15
C GLY A 162 9.02 -5.38 20.56
N THR A 163 9.89 -6.34 20.27
CA THR A 163 11.34 -6.16 20.41
C THR A 163 11.89 -5.25 19.33
N LEU A 164 13.01 -4.59 19.59
CA LEU A 164 13.67 -3.76 18.58
C LEU A 164 14.21 -4.62 17.43
N ASN A 165 13.96 -4.19 16.21
CA ASN A 165 14.60 -4.76 15.05
C ASN A 165 16.00 -4.14 14.90
N THR A 166 17.03 -4.99 14.94
CA THR A 166 18.43 -4.59 14.84
C THR A 166 19.06 -4.95 13.49
N SER A 167 18.22 -5.35 12.52
CA SER A 167 18.69 -5.66 11.16
C SER A 167 19.21 -4.40 10.46
N ALA A 168 20.08 -4.58 9.49
CA ALA A 168 20.47 -3.49 8.59
C ALA A 168 19.25 -2.93 7.85
N TYR A 169 19.32 -1.66 7.44
CA TYR A 169 18.23 -0.97 6.71
C TYR A 169 16.88 -1.03 7.44
N THR A 170 16.92 -0.68 8.71
CA THR A 170 15.73 -0.59 9.56
C THR A 170 15.36 0.88 9.76
N VAL A 171 14.11 1.23 9.52
CA VAL A 171 13.56 2.54 9.91
C VAL A 171 13.60 2.62 11.42
N PRO A 172 14.26 3.63 12.02
CA PRO A 172 14.27 3.74 13.48
C PRO A 172 12.86 3.79 14.06
N PRO A 173 12.64 3.23 15.26
CA PRO A 173 11.37 3.29 15.97
C PRO A 173 10.76 4.69 15.94
N GLN A 174 9.58 4.84 15.36
CA GLN A 174 8.90 6.13 15.22
C GLN A 174 8.25 6.54 16.54
N LYS A 175 8.78 7.55 17.18
CA LYS A 175 8.35 8.03 18.51
C LYS A 175 7.54 9.30 18.46
N THR A 176 7.91 10.22 17.57
CA THR A 176 7.28 11.53 17.43
C THR A 176 6.78 11.73 16.02
N ASP A 177 5.68 12.44 15.90
CA ASP A 177 5.10 12.86 14.60
C ASP A 177 4.75 11.71 13.64
N TYR A 178 4.55 10.50 14.19
CA TYR A 178 4.13 9.32 13.45
C TYR A 178 2.84 8.80 14.07
N VAL A 179 1.72 9.33 13.58
CA VAL A 179 0.38 8.93 14.00
C VAL A 179 -0.19 7.99 12.96
N THR A 180 -0.59 6.79 13.38
CA THR A 180 -1.22 5.83 12.49
C THR A 180 -2.72 5.83 12.65
N ILE A 181 -3.42 5.32 11.64
CA ILE A 181 -4.86 5.07 11.75
C ILE A 181 -5.19 4.13 12.92
N GLY A 182 -4.31 3.22 13.29
CA GLY A 182 -4.47 2.38 14.50
C GLY A 182 -4.46 3.18 15.80
N ASN A 183 -3.70 4.27 15.88
CA ASN A 183 -3.75 5.21 17.01
C ASN A 183 -5.09 5.93 17.08
N GLU A 184 -5.54 6.48 15.94
CA GLU A 184 -6.78 7.25 15.84
C GLU A 184 -8.01 6.38 16.16
N LEU A 185 -8.09 5.19 15.58
CA LEU A 185 -9.16 4.22 15.88
C LEU A 185 -9.19 3.86 17.36
N SER A 186 -8.01 3.64 17.98
CA SER A 186 -7.91 3.33 19.41
C SER A 186 -8.38 4.48 20.29
N ALA A 187 -8.03 5.73 19.93
CA ALA A 187 -8.45 6.93 20.65
C ALA A 187 -9.97 7.11 20.63
N HIS A 188 -10.63 6.65 19.57
CA HIS A 188 -12.07 6.69 19.40
C HIS A 188 -12.81 5.39 19.78
N HIS A 189 -12.12 4.45 20.42
CA HIS A 189 -12.68 3.15 20.85
C HIS A 189 -13.24 2.30 19.69
N ILE A 190 -12.72 2.48 18.48
CA ILE A 190 -13.05 1.70 17.30
C ILE A 190 -12.09 0.50 17.25
N SER A 191 -12.63 -0.71 17.23
CA SER A 191 -11.79 -1.91 17.18
C SER A 191 -11.10 -2.05 15.83
N TRP A 192 -9.81 -2.42 15.85
CA TRP A 192 -9.03 -2.63 14.64
C TRP A 192 -8.07 -3.81 14.78
N GLY A 193 -7.61 -4.33 13.66
CA GLY A 193 -6.58 -5.37 13.62
C GLY A 193 -5.88 -5.44 12.28
N TYR A 194 -4.60 -5.79 12.33
CA TYR A 194 -3.78 -6.13 11.17
C TYR A 194 -3.57 -7.65 11.14
N PHE A 195 -3.88 -8.25 10.00
CA PHE A 195 -3.83 -9.69 9.75
C PHE A 195 -2.81 -9.96 8.65
N GLY A 196 -1.57 -10.20 9.02
CA GLY A 196 -0.51 -10.57 8.07
C GLY A 196 -0.48 -12.08 7.85
N GLU A 197 -0.69 -12.54 6.62
CA GLU A 197 -0.45 -13.95 6.31
C GLU A 197 1.02 -14.29 6.63
N GLY A 198 1.28 -15.55 6.98
CA GLY A 198 2.60 -15.94 7.49
C GLY A 198 2.79 -15.70 9.00
N TYR A 199 1.90 -14.98 9.67
CA TYR A 199 1.91 -14.90 11.13
C TYR A 199 1.08 -16.03 11.74
N ASN A 200 1.72 -16.89 12.52
CA ASN A 200 1.10 -18.06 13.12
C ASN A 200 1.40 -18.13 14.63
N ASN A 201 0.37 -17.93 15.47
CA ASN A 201 0.40 -18.15 16.91
C ASN A 201 1.63 -17.55 17.62
N GLY A 202 1.94 -16.29 17.37
CA GLY A 202 3.05 -15.58 18.01
C GLY A 202 4.37 -15.59 17.23
N HIS A 203 4.43 -16.30 16.12
CA HIS A 203 5.66 -16.42 15.31
C HIS A 203 5.42 -16.06 13.83
N PRO A 204 6.10 -15.04 13.32
CA PRO A 204 6.13 -14.80 11.89
C PRO A 204 6.93 -15.90 11.20
N SER A 205 6.40 -16.43 10.09
CA SER A 205 7.15 -17.28 9.18
C SER A 205 8.04 -16.42 8.26
N PHE A 206 8.86 -17.07 7.46
CA PHE A 206 9.66 -16.39 6.42
C PHE A 206 8.79 -15.59 5.42
N ALA A 207 7.57 -16.05 5.18
CA ALA A 207 6.64 -15.42 4.26
C ALA A 207 5.90 -14.19 4.81
N TYR A 208 6.02 -13.90 6.11
CA TYR A 208 5.40 -12.70 6.70
C TYR A 208 6.11 -11.44 6.22
N CYS A 209 5.34 -10.45 5.74
CA CYS A 209 5.86 -9.17 5.28
C CYS A 209 6.01 -8.14 6.43
N PRO A 210 7.20 -7.97 7.03
CA PRO A 210 7.37 -7.04 8.15
C PRO A 210 7.32 -5.56 7.74
N ILE A 211 7.59 -5.25 6.46
CA ILE A 211 7.54 -3.87 5.95
C ILE A 211 6.13 -3.43 5.55
N CYS A 212 5.17 -4.37 5.55
CA CYS A 212 3.81 -4.13 5.09
C CYS A 212 2.85 -3.65 6.19
N ASP A 213 3.27 -3.68 7.46
CA ASP A 213 2.44 -3.23 8.57
C ASP A 213 2.86 -1.82 9.05
N PRO A 214 2.11 -0.76 8.69
CA PRO A 214 2.47 0.60 9.08
C PRO A 214 2.43 0.84 10.58
N MET A 215 1.67 0.03 11.35
CA MET A 215 1.60 0.13 12.80
C MET A 215 2.86 -0.42 13.48
N GLN A 216 3.58 -1.32 12.83
CA GLN A 216 4.80 -1.93 13.35
C GLN A 216 5.99 -0.95 13.45
N TYR A 217 5.90 0.19 12.79
CA TYR A 217 6.88 1.28 12.92
C TYR A 217 6.62 2.16 14.15
N ALA A 218 5.39 2.20 14.67
CA ALA A 218 4.94 3.13 15.69
C ALA A 218 5.30 2.68 17.12
N THR A 219 6.13 3.45 17.82
CA THR A 219 6.47 3.20 19.22
C THR A 219 5.22 3.18 20.12
N SER A 220 4.26 4.08 19.86
CA SER A 220 3.00 4.16 20.63
C SER A 220 2.18 2.87 20.59
N ILE A 221 2.28 2.10 19.51
CA ILE A 221 1.59 0.82 19.37
C ILE A 221 2.48 -0.32 19.87
N MET A 222 3.73 -0.40 19.40
CA MET A 222 4.56 -1.57 19.59
C MET A 222 5.06 -1.75 21.02
N THR A 223 5.22 -0.66 21.78
CA THR A 223 5.57 -0.72 23.20
C THR A 223 4.37 -0.88 24.14
N ASN A 224 3.15 -0.77 23.62
CA ASN A 224 1.92 -0.96 24.40
C ASN A 224 1.35 -2.37 24.17
N PRO A 225 1.41 -3.30 25.14
CA PRO A 225 0.95 -4.67 24.95
C PRO A 225 -0.53 -4.80 24.54
N SER A 226 -1.37 -3.86 24.97
CA SER A 226 -2.80 -3.87 24.63
C SER A 226 -3.08 -3.47 23.19
N LEU A 227 -2.26 -2.59 22.62
CA LEU A 227 -2.37 -2.17 21.22
C LEU A 227 -1.60 -3.14 20.30
N ARG A 228 -0.41 -3.56 20.73
CA ARG A 228 0.44 -4.47 19.94
C ARG A 228 -0.27 -5.78 19.57
N LYS A 229 -1.10 -6.34 20.45
CA LYS A 229 -1.86 -7.55 20.10
C LYS A 229 -2.72 -7.41 18.84
N ASN A 230 -3.08 -6.18 18.45
CA ASN A 230 -3.88 -5.93 17.25
C ASN A 230 -3.08 -6.13 15.96
N VAL A 231 -1.74 -6.17 16.01
CA VAL A 231 -0.87 -6.49 14.86
C VAL A 231 -0.37 -7.94 14.88
N GLN A 232 -0.90 -8.76 15.79
CA GLN A 232 -0.46 -10.14 16.02
C GLN A 232 -1.49 -11.16 15.54
N TYR A 233 -2.09 -10.93 14.36
CA TYR A 233 -3.04 -11.83 13.74
C TYR A 233 -2.54 -12.32 12.38
N GLY A 234 -2.88 -13.55 12.04
CA GLY A 234 -2.66 -14.14 10.72
C GLY A 234 -3.96 -14.39 9.96
N LEU A 235 -3.85 -14.90 8.73
CA LEU A 235 -5.00 -15.21 7.88
C LEU A 235 -5.97 -16.21 8.53
N ALA A 236 -5.47 -17.20 9.26
CA ALA A 236 -6.34 -18.15 9.99
C ALA A 236 -7.19 -17.45 11.06
N ASN A 237 -6.62 -16.45 11.74
CA ASN A 237 -7.37 -15.61 12.70
C ASN A 237 -8.44 -14.80 11.98
N PHE A 238 -8.13 -14.22 10.82
CA PHE A 238 -9.10 -13.47 10.03
C PHE A 238 -10.30 -14.36 9.64
N ILE A 239 -10.04 -15.52 9.04
CA ILE A 239 -11.08 -16.46 8.61
C ILE A 239 -11.95 -16.90 9.82
N SER A 240 -11.33 -17.27 10.93
CA SER A 240 -12.04 -17.67 12.13
C SER A 240 -12.90 -16.54 12.72
N LYS A 241 -12.36 -15.32 12.81
CA LYS A 241 -13.10 -14.16 13.31
C LYS A 241 -14.25 -13.79 12.37
N ALA A 242 -14.06 -13.88 11.04
CA ALA A 242 -15.12 -13.64 10.06
C ALA A 242 -16.26 -14.66 10.23
N ALA A 243 -15.95 -15.96 10.31
CA ALA A 243 -16.94 -17.01 10.50
C ALA A 243 -17.77 -16.81 11.77
N ASN A 244 -17.13 -16.35 12.85
CA ASN A 244 -17.78 -16.11 14.15
C ASN A 244 -18.42 -14.71 14.27
N GLY A 245 -18.31 -13.84 13.24
CA GLY A 245 -18.84 -12.47 13.28
C GLY A 245 -18.08 -11.53 14.23
N ASN A 246 -16.83 -11.84 14.55
CA ASN A 246 -15.99 -11.14 15.53
C ASN A 246 -14.79 -10.41 14.91
N LEU A 247 -14.88 -10.07 13.61
CA LEU A 247 -13.87 -9.20 13.01
C LEU A 247 -13.89 -7.83 13.68
N PRO A 248 -12.71 -7.20 13.88
CA PRO A 248 -12.64 -5.80 14.26
C PRO A 248 -13.38 -4.91 13.24
N ALA A 249 -13.83 -3.75 13.70
CA ALA A 249 -14.54 -2.77 12.85
C ALA A 249 -13.70 -2.31 11.66
N VAL A 250 -12.37 -2.19 11.83
CA VAL A 250 -11.42 -1.98 10.75
C VAL A 250 -10.39 -3.13 10.76
N SER A 251 -10.27 -3.83 9.65
CA SER A 251 -9.38 -4.98 9.51
C SER A 251 -8.51 -4.81 8.27
N PHE A 252 -7.20 -4.75 8.47
CA PHE A 252 -6.22 -4.78 7.39
C PHE A 252 -5.79 -6.24 7.19
N LEU A 253 -5.82 -6.70 5.97
CA LEU A 253 -5.42 -8.08 5.63
C LEU A 253 -4.39 -8.04 4.50
N LYS A 254 -3.19 -8.52 4.76
CA LYS A 254 -2.08 -8.57 3.80
C LYS A 254 -1.69 -10.02 3.50
N PRO A 255 -1.63 -10.43 2.22
CA PRO A 255 -1.07 -11.72 1.84
C PRO A 255 0.44 -11.78 2.14
N ALA A 256 0.96 -13.00 2.19
CA ALA A 256 2.39 -13.29 2.24
C ALA A 256 2.96 -13.42 0.83
N ASP A 257 3.46 -14.60 0.49
CA ASP A 257 3.98 -14.88 -0.86
C ASP A 257 2.88 -15.01 -1.94
N ASP A 258 1.61 -14.86 -1.54
CA ASP A 258 0.42 -14.91 -2.41
C ASP A 258 0.01 -13.50 -2.89
N ASP A 259 0.90 -12.54 -2.89
CA ASP A 259 0.59 -11.13 -3.12
C ASP A 259 0.54 -10.69 -4.59
N GLY A 260 0.86 -11.60 -5.52
CA GLY A 260 0.87 -11.30 -6.95
C GLY A 260 2.12 -10.55 -7.41
N HIS A 261 3.13 -10.32 -6.54
CA HIS A 261 4.32 -9.57 -6.89
C HIS A 261 5.08 -10.20 -8.07
N PRO A 262 5.40 -9.41 -9.11
CA PRO A 262 6.15 -9.90 -10.26
C PRO A 262 7.48 -10.57 -9.87
N GLY A 263 7.73 -11.73 -10.43
CA GLY A 263 9.03 -12.43 -10.30
C GLY A 263 9.15 -13.44 -9.17
N TYR A 264 8.32 -13.37 -8.12
CA TYR A 264 8.36 -14.36 -7.04
C TYR A 264 7.00 -14.87 -6.56
N SER A 265 5.92 -14.27 -6.97
CA SER A 265 4.59 -14.77 -6.67
C SER A 265 3.77 -15.01 -7.94
N ALA A 266 2.72 -15.78 -7.82
CA ALA A 266 1.88 -16.14 -8.96
C ALA A 266 0.51 -15.49 -8.84
N MET A 267 0.00 -14.91 -9.93
CA MET A 267 -1.28 -14.20 -9.96
C MET A 267 -2.46 -15.07 -9.47
N TYR A 268 -2.46 -16.37 -9.77
CA TYR A 268 -3.50 -17.28 -9.26
C TYR A 268 -3.48 -17.42 -7.73
N ALA A 269 -2.32 -17.26 -7.08
CA ALA A 269 -2.21 -17.31 -5.62
C ALA A 269 -2.85 -16.06 -5.01
N TYR A 270 -2.55 -14.88 -5.57
CA TYR A 270 -3.21 -13.63 -5.24
C TYR A 270 -4.74 -13.73 -5.38
N GLU A 271 -5.23 -14.18 -6.53
CA GLU A 271 -6.65 -14.35 -6.75
C GLU A 271 -7.31 -15.33 -5.75
N ASN A 272 -6.62 -16.43 -5.43
CA ASN A 272 -7.13 -17.39 -4.44
C ASN A 272 -7.16 -16.79 -3.03
N PHE A 273 -6.16 -15.98 -2.67
CA PHE A 273 -6.16 -15.23 -1.41
C PHE A 273 -7.37 -14.29 -1.35
N VAL A 274 -7.61 -13.49 -2.39
CA VAL A 274 -8.76 -12.60 -2.50
C VAL A 274 -10.07 -13.38 -2.37
N ALA A 275 -10.21 -14.50 -3.10
CA ALA A 275 -11.40 -15.35 -3.02
C ALA A 275 -11.66 -15.88 -1.60
N ARG A 276 -10.62 -16.32 -0.89
CA ARG A 276 -10.72 -16.83 0.49
C ARG A 276 -11.16 -15.72 1.45
N ALA A 277 -10.61 -14.52 1.31
CA ALA A 277 -10.97 -13.37 2.16
C ALA A 277 -12.44 -12.94 1.93
N VAL A 278 -12.86 -12.81 0.68
CA VAL A 278 -14.23 -12.46 0.33
C VAL A 278 -15.21 -13.54 0.77
N ALA A 279 -14.91 -14.81 0.51
CA ALA A 279 -15.75 -15.94 0.91
C ALA A 279 -15.92 -16.04 2.43
N ALA A 280 -14.87 -15.74 3.22
CA ALA A 280 -14.95 -15.76 4.67
C ALA A 280 -15.95 -14.73 5.21
N ILE A 281 -15.99 -13.54 4.62
CA ILE A 281 -16.91 -12.47 5.02
C ILE A 281 -18.33 -12.79 4.51
N GLN A 282 -18.49 -13.18 3.25
CA GLN A 282 -19.76 -13.50 2.64
C GLN A 282 -20.42 -14.75 3.26
N GLY A 283 -19.61 -15.66 3.81
CA GLY A 283 -20.06 -16.84 4.53
C GLY A 283 -20.80 -16.55 5.83
N ASN A 284 -20.69 -15.33 6.36
CA ASN A 284 -21.43 -14.86 7.52
C ASN A 284 -22.40 -13.74 7.11
N PRO A 285 -23.72 -14.05 6.92
CA PRO A 285 -24.69 -13.07 6.41
C PRO A 285 -24.83 -11.83 7.30
N LYS A 286 -24.64 -11.96 8.62
CA LYS A 286 -24.70 -10.82 9.54
C LYS A 286 -23.51 -9.88 9.33
N LEU A 287 -22.32 -10.43 9.18
CA LEU A 287 -21.10 -9.66 8.91
C LEU A 287 -21.18 -9.02 7.52
N TRP A 288 -21.56 -9.80 6.49
CA TRP A 288 -21.66 -9.31 5.12
C TRP A 288 -22.55 -8.06 5.01
N ARG A 289 -23.68 -8.03 5.71
CA ARG A 289 -24.64 -6.92 5.66
C ARG A 289 -24.08 -5.56 6.08
N SER A 290 -22.95 -5.53 6.78
CA SER A 290 -22.35 -4.30 7.32
C SER A 290 -20.88 -4.14 6.95
N THR A 291 -20.41 -4.86 5.91
CA THR A 291 -18.98 -4.85 5.55
C THR A 291 -18.77 -4.24 4.17
N ALA A 292 -17.73 -3.43 4.07
CA ALA A 292 -17.10 -3.06 2.83
C ALA A 292 -15.69 -3.67 2.79
N ILE A 293 -15.37 -4.38 1.72
CA ILE A 293 -14.04 -4.94 1.46
C ILE A 293 -13.41 -4.05 0.40
N LEU A 294 -12.28 -3.45 0.71
CA LEU A 294 -11.46 -2.69 -0.22
C LEU A 294 -10.28 -3.57 -0.63
N ILE A 295 -10.13 -3.87 -1.91
CA ILE A 295 -9.10 -4.75 -2.44
C ILE A 295 -8.22 -3.90 -3.35
N THR A 296 -6.95 -3.78 -3.01
CA THR A 296 -5.98 -3.01 -3.79
C THR A 296 -4.59 -3.63 -3.69
N GLU A 297 -3.70 -3.15 -4.52
CA GLU A 297 -2.26 -3.44 -4.47
C GLU A 297 -1.51 -2.24 -3.92
N ASP A 298 -0.36 -2.47 -3.30
CA ASP A 298 0.45 -1.44 -2.65
C ASP A 298 1.25 -0.60 -3.64
N GLU A 299 1.69 -1.21 -4.76
CA GLU A 299 2.43 -0.52 -5.81
C GLU A 299 2.35 -1.31 -7.14
N THR A 300 2.83 -0.74 -8.22
CA THR A 300 2.64 -1.29 -9.57
C THR A 300 3.59 -2.44 -9.93
N GLY A 301 4.49 -2.87 -9.05
CA GLY A 301 5.51 -3.87 -9.40
C GLY A 301 6.50 -3.40 -10.48
N GLY A 302 6.61 -2.09 -10.71
CA GLY A 302 7.48 -1.51 -11.74
C GLY A 302 6.88 -1.49 -13.14
N TYR A 303 5.59 -1.81 -13.31
CA TYR A 303 4.93 -1.72 -14.60
C TYR A 303 4.71 -0.26 -15.04
N TYR A 304 4.79 -0.04 -16.35
CA TYR A 304 4.52 1.26 -16.95
C TYR A 304 3.01 1.53 -16.98
N ASP A 305 2.64 2.76 -16.61
CA ASP A 305 1.31 3.30 -16.77
C ASP A 305 1.37 4.62 -17.57
N SER A 306 0.45 4.78 -18.51
CA SER A 306 0.30 6.00 -19.32
C SER A 306 -0.75 6.97 -18.77
N GLY A 307 -1.38 6.65 -17.62
CA GLY A 307 -2.41 7.47 -17.01
C GLY A 307 -1.91 8.83 -16.53
N TYR A 308 -2.86 9.73 -16.25
CA TYR A 308 -2.56 10.99 -15.60
C TYR A 308 -2.18 10.73 -14.16
N VAL A 309 -1.04 11.23 -13.71
CA VAL A 309 -0.59 11.21 -12.32
C VAL A 309 -0.58 12.63 -11.79
N GLN A 310 -1.11 12.83 -10.59
CA GLN A 310 -1.10 14.09 -9.88
C GLN A 310 -0.09 14.04 -8.74
N PRO A 311 1.15 14.55 -8.90
CA PRO A 311 2.03 14.69 -7.75
C PRO A 311 1.40 15.57 -6.67
N VAL A 312 0.96 14.98 -5.58
CA VAL A 312 0.27 15.70 -4.49
C VAL A 312 1.26 16.35 -3.54
N SER A 313 2.46 15.77 -3.43
CA SER A 313 3.55 16.23 -2.56
C SER A 313 4.92 16.01 -3.23
N PHE A 314 6.00 16.22 -2.47
CA PHE A 314 7.36 15.88 -2.92
C PHE A 314 7.49 14.39 -3.30
N PHE A 315 6.72 13.50 -2.69
CA PHE A 315 6.80 12.03 -2.85
C PHE A 315 6.00 11.48 -4.04
N GLY A 316 5.25 12.26 -4.72
CA GLY A 316 4.42 11.87 -5.85
C GLY A 316 2.94 12.11 -5.54
N ASP A 317 2.12 11.43 -6.22
CA ASP A 317 1.66 10.05 -6.46
C ASP A 317 2.47 9.29 -7.51
N GLY A 318 2.17 8.00 -7.58
CA GLY A 318 2.71 7.08 -8.58
C GLY A 318 1.68 6.61 -9.62
N PRO A 319 2.05 5.58 -10.42
CA PRO A 319 1.17 4.95 -11.39
C PRO A 319 -0.10 4.38 -10.76
N ARG A 320 -1.07 4.05 -11.61
CA ARG A 320 -2.33 3.44 -11.18
C ARG A 320 -2.13 2.00 -10.77
N VAL A 321 -2.80 1.65 -9.68
CA VAL A 321 -3.05 0.28 -9.22
C VAL A 321 -4.56 0.05 -9.15
N PRO A 322 -5.05 -1.19 -9.22
CA PRO A 322 -6.48 -1.44 -9.10
C PRO A 322 -6.96 -1.17 -7.67
N ILE A 323 -8.21 -0.68 -7.53
CA ILE A 323 -8.98 -0.82 -6.30
C ILE A 323 -10.37 -1.29 -6.61
N MET A 324 -10.85 -2.25 -5.85
CA MET A 324 -12.22 -2.75 -5.91
C MET A 324 -12.92 -2.56 -4.57
N VAL A 325 -14.20 -2.20 -4.63
CA VAL A 325 -15.07 -2.15 -3.47
C VAL A 325 -16.08 -3.28 -3.57
N VAL A 326 -15.95 -4.26 -2.68
CA VAL A 326 -16.84 -5.43 -2.60
C VAL A 326 -17.69 -5.31 -1.35
N SER A 327 -18.96 -4.99 -1.54
CA SER A 327 -19.90 -4.68 -0.45
C SER A 327 -21.35 -4.83 -0.93
N PRO A 328 -22.32 -5.11 -0.04
CA PRO A 328 -23.74 -4.96 -0.38
C PRO A 328 -24.09 -3.56 -0.85
N TYR A 329 -23.34 -2.55 -0.46
CA TYR A 329 -23.55 -1.14 -0.78
C TYR A 329 -22.68 -0.65 -1.95
N ALA A 330 -21.82 -1.49 -2.52
CA ALA A 330 -21.04 -1.11 -3.70
C ALA A 330 -21.96 -0.94 -4.91
N ARG A 331 -21.70 0.07 -5.72
CA ARG A 331 -22.37 0.24 -7.03
C ARG A 331 -21.97 -0.91 -7.94
N ARG A 332 -22.96 -1.55 -8.56
CA ARG A 332 -22.73 -2.78 -9.34
C ARG A 332 -22.26 -2.48 -10.75
N GLY A 333 -21.22 -3.20 -11.19
CA GLY A 333 -20.62 -3.05 -12.52
C GLY A 333 -20.18 -1.59 -12.80
N PHE A 334 -19.79 -0.88 -11.76
CA PHE A 334 -19.47 0.54 -11.82
C PHE A 334 -17.97 0.77 -11.89
N VAL A 335 -17.57 1.65 -12.78
CA VAL A 335 -16.20 2.13 -12.89
C VAL A 335 -16.11 3.56 -12.35
N ASP A 336 -15.34 3.75 -11.31
CA ASP A 336 -15.08 5.06 -10.72
C ASP A 336 -13.86 5.71 -11.38
N HIS A 337 -14.07 6.90 -11.94
CA HIS A 337 -13.02 7.71 -12.59
C HIS A 337 -12.49 8.81 -11.68
N THR A 338 -12.98 8.88 -10.44
CA THR A 338 -12.51 9.84 -9.44
C THR A 338 -11.04 9.57 -9.11
N TYR A 339 -10.24 10.64 -9.06
CA TYR A 339 -8.83 10.52 -8.69
C TYR A 339 -8.72 10.11 -7.22
N ASN A 340 -8.19 8.95 -6.97
CA ASN A 340 -7.98 8.36 -5.66
C ASN A 340 -6.55 7.83 -5.54
N ASP A 341 -6.07 7.65 -4.32
CA ASP A 341 -4.81 7.00 -3.98
C ASP A 341 -4.95 6.18 -2.68
N HIS A 342 -3.85 5.68 -2.12
CA HIS A 342 -3.89 4.91 -0.88
C HIS A 342 -4.43 5.71 0.32
N VAL A 343 -4.21 7.02 0.35
CA VAL A 343 -4.74 7.89 1.42
C VAL A 343 -6.26 8.03 1.32
N SER A 344 -6.85 7.75 0.16
CA SER A 344 -8.32 7.69 0.00
C SER A 344 -8.96 6.62 0.90
N ILE A 345 -8.21 5.57 1.29
CA ILE A 345 -8.67 4.57 2.25
C ILE A 345 -8.76 5.18 3.66
N LEU A 346 -7.78 6.00 4.07
CA LEU A 346 -7.85 6.75 5.34
C LEU A 346 -9.07 7.67 5.32
N LYS A 347 -9.24 8.47 4.26
CA LYS A 347 -10.38 9.37 4.11
C LYS A 347 -11.73 8.64 4.11
N PHE A 348 -11.79 7.41 3.59
CA PHE A 348 -12.98 6.56 3.68
C PHE A 348 -13.27 6.15 5.13
N ILE A 349 -12.25 5.70 5.86
CA ILE A 349 -12.37 5.35 7.28
C ILE A 349 -12.82 6.57 8.08
N GLU A 350 -12.16 7.71 7.90
CA GLU A 350 -12.49 8.97 8.56
C GLU A 350 -13.93 9.40 8.29
N ALA A 351 -14.35 9.36 7.04
CA ALA A 351 -15.73 9.71 6.68
C ALA A 351 -16.76 8.76 7.29
N ASN A 352 -16.45 7.46 7.39
CA ASN A 352 -17.36 6.45 7.94
C ASN A 352 -17.57 6.61 9.46
N TRP A 353 -16.56 7.05 10.19
CA TRP A 353 -16.64 7.21 11.65
C TRP A 353 -16.64 8.68 12.12
N GLY A 354 -16.62 9.64 11.20
CA GLY A 354 -16.59 11.07 11.54
C GLY A 354 -15.27 11.48 12.21
N LEU A 355 -14.16 10.85 11.84
CA LEU A 355 -12.83 11.17 12.34
C LEU A 355 -12.24 12.38 11.60
N LYS A 356 -11.23 12.97 12.20
CA LYS A 356 -10.44 14.05 11.58
C LYS A 356 -9.21 13.46 10.87
N PRO A 357 -8.59 14.20 9.95
CA PRO A 357 -7.29 13.84 9.41
C PRO A 357 -6.25 13.58 10.49
N LEU A 358 -5.35 12.62 10.25
CA LEU A 358 -4.43 12.08 11.25
C LEU A 358 -3.47 13.14 11.80
N THR A 359 -2.94 13.99 10.93
CA THR A 359 -2.03 15.08 11.31
C THR A 359 -2.25 16.31 10.42
N SER A 360 -1.66 17.45 10.78
CA SER A 360 -1.75 18.65 9.96
C SER A 360 -0.93 18.59 8.66
N VAL A 361 -0.06 17.60 8.52
CA VAL A 361 0.84 17.43 7.35
C VAL A 361 0.51 16.20 6.51
N SER A 362 -0.41 15.36 6.97
CA SER A 362 -0.82 14.15 6.24
C SER A 362 -1.73 14.49 5.06
N GLU A 363 -1.68 13.67 4.02
CA GLU A 363 -2.36 13.92 2.74
C GLU A 363 -3.88 13.70 2.79
N ASP A 364 -4.39 13.08 3.85
CA ASP A 364 -5.83 13.01 4.15
C ASP A 364 -6.49 14.38 4.39
N ASN A 365 -5.69 15.44 4.63
CA ASN A 365 -6.16 16.84 4.61
C ASN A 365 -6.51 17.38 3.22
N LEU A 366 -6.08 16.71 2.15
CA LEU A 366 -6.40 17.17 0.79
C LEU A 366 -7.91 17.20 0.55
N PRO A 367 -8.41 18.18 -0.21
CA PRO A 367 -9.82 18.23 -0.56
C PRO A 367 -10.22 16.97 -1.36
N ASN A 368 -11.51 16.65 -1.31
CA ASN A 368 -12.02 15.54 -2.14
C ASN A 368 -11.92 15.89 -3.61
N ALA A 369 -11.40 14.95 -4.40
CA ALA A 369 -11.35 15.08 -5.85
C ALA A 369 -12.75 15.18 -6.46
N THR A 370 -12.84 15.86 -7.59
CA THR A 370 -14.10 15.98 -8.34
C THR A 370 -14.59 14.58 -8.72
N PRO A 371 -15.83 14.21 -8.34
CA PRO A 371 -16.39 12.91 -8.71
C PRO A 371 -16.35 12.65 -10.22
N GLN A 372 -15.98 11.45 -10.62
CA GLN A 372 -15.95 10.98 -12.01
C GLN A 372 -15.07 11.81 -12.95
N ALA A 373 -14.06 12.49 -12.43
CA ALA A 373 -13.11 13.25 -13.22
C ALA A 373 -11.71 12.66 -13.10
N TYR A 374 -11.16 12.17 -14.20
CA TYR A 374 -9.78 11.66 -14.26
C TYR A 374 -8.75 12.71 -13.81
N VAL A 375 -9.00 13.96 -14.09
CA VAL A 375 -8.19 15.08 -13.64
C VAL A 375 -9.04 15.95 -12.70
N PRO A 376 -8.71 16.06 -11.42
CA PRO A 376 -9.47 16.90 -10.49
C PRO A 376 -9.54 18.36 -10.95
N LYS A 377 -10.70 18.99 -10.79
CA LYS A 377 -10.87 20.43 -11.11
C LYS A 377 -10.12 21.32 -10.13
N VAL A 378 -10.11 20.95 -8.85
CA VAL A 378 -9.27 21.57 -7.80
C VAL A 378 -8.10 20.62 -7.57
N ARG A 379 -6.89 21.13 -7.53
CA ARG A 379 -5.67 20.33 -7.40
C ARG A 379 -4.69 20.95 -6.40
N PRO A 380 -3.94 20.17 -5.62
CA PRO A 380 -4.08 18.71 -5.52
C PRO A 380 -5.35 18.32 -4.76
N ALA A 381 -5.93 17.18 -5.12
CA ALA A 381 -7.13 16.64 -4.49
C ALA A 381 -7.20 15.12 -4.67
N ILE A 382 -7.60 14.39 -3.65
CA ILE A 382 -7.81 12.94 -3.68
C ILE A 382 -9.21 12.61 -3.17
N GLY A 383 -9.82 11.58 -3.72
CA GLY A 383 -11.15 11.15 -3.32
C GLY A 383 -11.19 10.48 -1.95
N ASN A 384 -12.37 10.01 -1.56
CA ASN A 384 -12.59 9.25 -0.34
C ASN A 384 -13.36 7.95 -0.61
N LEU A 385 -13.33 7.46 -1.82
CA LEU A 385 -13.99 6.24 -2.31
C LEU A 385 -15.53 6.22 -2.19
N MET A 386 -16.16 7.22 -1.61
CA MET A 386 -17.62 7.25 -1.40
C MET A 386 -18.41 7.25 -2.72
N THR A 387 -17.80 7.65 -3.83
CA THR A 387 -18.38 7.57 -5.17
C THR A 387 -18.63 6.15 -5.64
N MET A 388 -17.96 5.17 -5.06
CA MET A 388 -18.09 3.75 -5.39
C MET A 388 -19.27 3.07 -4.68
N PHE A 389 -19.99 3.78 -3.80
CA PHE A 389 -21.09 3.25 -3.01
C PHE A 389 -22.46 3.82 -3.41
N ASP A 390 -23.52 3.03 -3.22
CA ASP A 390 -24.93 3.49 -3.13
C ASP A 390 -25.56 2.89 -1.88
N PHE A 391 -25.66 3.69 -0.84
CA PHE A 391 -26.24 3.26 0.44
C PHE A 391 -27.76 3.18 0.43
N ARG A 392 -28.43 3.63 -0.64
CA ARG A 392 -29.89 3.64 -0.76
C ARG A 392 -30.44 2.37 -1.40
N ASP A 393 -29.59 1.66 -2.16
CA ASP A 393 -29.97 0.43 -2.89
C ASP A 393 -28.99 -0.72 -2.59
N PRO A 394 -29.03 -1.29 -1.37
CA PRO A 394 -28.11 -2.36 -1.00
C PRO A 394 -28.49 -3.71 -1.62
N HIS A 395 -27.50 -4.44 -2.11
CA HIS A 395 -27.64 -5.78 -2.69
C HIS A 395 -26.96 -6.82 -1.82
N PHE A 396 -27.72 -7.52 -0.97
CA PHE A 396 -27.19 -8.49 -0.01
C PHE A 396 -26.86 -9.87 -0.61
N GLY A 397 -27.07 -10.06 -1.91
CA GLY A 397 -26.63 -11.26 -2.61
C GLY A 397 -25.11 -11.40 -2.58
N THR A 398 -24.64 -12.64 -2.63
CA THR A 398 -23.22 -12.98 -2.68
C THR A 398 -22.88 -13.60 -4.03
N ILE A 399 -21.63 -13.49 -4.44
CA ILE A 399 -21.11 -14.21 -5.59
C ILE A 399 -20.30 -15.42 -5.12
N LYS A 400 -20.44 -16.53 -5.82
CA LYS A 400 -19.61 -17.72 -5.53
C LYS A 400 -18.33 -17.60 -6.32
N LEU A 401 -17.24 -17.27 -5.63
CA LEU A 401 -15.92 -17.30 -6.21
C LEU A 401 -15.35 -18.72 -6.19
N PRO A 402 -14.69 -19.17 -7.25
CA PRO A 402 -14.07 -20.48 -7.30
C PRO A 402 -12.82 -20.52 -6.43
N VAL A 403 -12.97 -20.79 -5.14
CA VAL A 403 -11.82 -21.07 -4.26
C VAL A 403 -11.20 -22.38 -4.69
N ARG A 404 -10.04 -22.33 -5.30
CA ARG A 404 -9.27 -23.51 -5.68
C ARG A 404 -8.36 -23.90 -4.53
N HIS A 405 -8.52 -25.12 -4.02
CA HIS A 405 -7.53 -25.73 -3.13
C HIS A 405 -6.33 -26.20 -3.98
N TRP A 406 -5.36 -25.34 -4.11
CA TRP A 406 -4.08 -25.74 -4.71
C TRP A 406 -3.20 -26.30 -3.59
N SER A 407 -2.87 -27.57 -3.69
CA SER A 407 -1.68 -28.04 -3.03
C SER A 407 -0.50 -27.52 -3.85
N VAL A 408 0.24 -26.56 -3.31
CA VAL A 408 1.51 -26.14 -3.90
C VAL A 408 2.36 -27.41 -4.02
N PRO A 409 2.82 -27.77 -5.23
CA PRO A 409 3.80 -28.86 -5.33
C PRO A 409 5.01 -28.48 -4.47
N ALA A 410 5.47 -29.38 -3.62
CA ALA A 410 6.56 -29.14 -2.68
C ALA A 410 7.87 -28.64 -3.34
N ALA A 411 7.98 -28.72 -4.65
CA ALA A 411 9.10 -28.22 -5.45
C ALA A 411 8.97 -26.73 -5.84
N ALA A 412 7.82 -26.07 -5.66
CA ALA A 412 7.63 -24.66 -5.99
C ALA A 412 7.85 -23.74 -4.77
N ALA A 413 8.10 -24.31 -3.59
CA ALA A 413 8.24 -23.55 -2.34
C ALA A 413 9.61 -22.84 -2.19
N HIS A 414 10.53 -23.04 -3.11
CA HIS A 414 11.81 -22.32 -3.12
C HIS A 414 12.16 -21.94 -4.58
N PRO A 415 12.27 -20.65 -4.91
CA PRO A 415 13.00 -20.32 -6.12
C PRO A 415 14.42 -20.89 -5.99
N PRO A 416 14.99 -21.47 -7.04
CA PRO A 416 16.34 -21.99 -6.98
C PRO A 416 17.27 -20.82 -6.58
N THR A 417 17.99 -20.99 -5.49
CA THR A 417 19.07 -20.10 -5.09
C THR A 417 20.13 -20.17 -6.21
N ALA A 418 19.99 -19.29 -7.19
CA ALA A 418 20.99 -19.14 -8.22
C ALA A 418 22.21 -18.44 -7.60
N VAL A 419 23.15 -19.23 -7.14
CA VAL A 419 24.49 -18.75 -6.81
C VAL A 419 25.18 -18.43 -8.13
N PHE A 420 25.14 -17.17 -8.54
CA PHE A 420 25.93 -16.71 -9.66
C PHE A 420 27.32 -16.31 -9.15
N THR A 421 28.32 -17.14 -9.44
CA THR A 421 29.71 -16.75 -9.41
C THR A 421 29.99 -15.89 -10.66
N LEU A 422 30.17 -14.60 -10.47
CA LEU A 422 30.72 -13.74 -11.51
C LEU A 422 32.20 -14.18 -11.75
N ARG A 423 32.51 -14.58 -12.96
CA ARG A 423 33.85 -14.60 -13.49
C ARG A 423 34.15 -13.29 -14.21
#